data_cfba27f082edeade73d467e2899bd1a0
#
_entry.id   cfba27f082edeade73d467e2899bd1a0
#
_cell.length_a   1.000
_cell.length_b   1.000
_cell.length_c   1.000
_cell.angle_alpha   90.00
_cell.angle_beta   90.00
_cell.angle_gamma   90.00
#
_symmetry.space_group_name_H-M   'P 1'
#
loop_
_entity.id
_entity.type
_entity.pdbx_description
1 polymer ?
#
loop_
_entity_poly.entity_id
_entity_poly.type
_entity_poly.pdbx_seq_one_letter_code
_entity_poly.pdbx_strand_id
1 'polypeptide(L)'
;GYQSFAEVSGVEGVALNSASQLCIADSDNRLIVLDGDKNVARVTVNPNSEVLDANFLFTPLKVSVDYAGRVYCIAQNMFEGIMVFETNGDFTGFFGTISVEITAWEKFWRKLATKEERSKQQLFIPTEFTGIDIDDEGFVYASNKDTAGTQAVRRLNPKGEDVIRMGQTKNLGGDMQISGTSQYAGASTIVDVVYREKGIYSLLDSKRGRIITYDHEGNLLYIFGGLGTQAGTMEAPVAIECAGDKMLALDSKQGVIAVFGETEYGRLINEAVGLRYDGDETQAVALWQ
;
A
#
# COMPACT_ATOMS: atom_id res chain seq x y z
N GLY A 1 23.65 15.25 7.50
CA GLY A 1 23.45 16.54 6.84
C GLY A 1 22.19 16.48 6.01
N TYR A 2 21.44 17.58 5.96
CA TYR A 2 20.30 17.69 5.06
C TYR A 2 20.80 17.97 3.64
N GLN A 3 20.28 17.25 2.64
CA GLN A 3 20.47 17.58 1.24
C GLN A 3 19.18 18.17 0.71
N SER A 4 19.25 19.30 0.05
CA SER A 4 18.13 19.94 -0.63
C SER A 4 18.23 19.63 -2.13
N PHE A 5 17.15 19.14 -2.72
CA PHE A 5 17.05 18.91 -4.16
C PHE A 5 16.21 20.03 -4.75
N ALA A 6 16.83 20.89 -5.54
CA ALA A 6 16.17 22.08 -6.10
C ALA A 6 15.06 21.75 -7.12
N GLU A 7 15.05 20.52 -7.66
CA GLU A 7 14.07 20.09 -8.66
C GLU A 7 12.83 19.41 -8.06
N VAL A 8 12.75 19.22 -6.74
CA VAL A 8 11.60 18.58 -6.07
C VAL A 8 10.76 19.66 -5.40
N SER A 9 9.49 19.78 -5.81
CA SER A 9 8.56 20.79 -5.27
C SER A 9 7.92 20.35 -3.96
N GLY A 10 7.50 19.08 -3.87
CA GLY A 10 6.98 18.46 -2.68
C GLY A 10 6.94 16.94 -2.83
N VAL A 11 7.17 16.22 -1.74
CA VAL A 11 7.24 14.77 -1.76
C VAL A 11 5.93 14.18 -1.26
N GLU A 12 5.24 13.43 -2.13
CA GLU A 12 4.03 12.68 -1.80
C GLU A 12 4.36 11.21 -1.48
N GLY A 13 5.35 10.64 -2.17
CA GLY A 13 5.81 9.28 -1.96
C GLY A 13 7.24 9.07 -2.42
N VAL A 14 7.94 8.12 -1.80
CA VAL A 14 9.31 7.77 -2.17
C VAL A 14 9.50 6.26 -2.19
N ALA A 15 10.37 5.78 -3.06
CA ALA A 15 10.86 4.41 -3.07
C ALA A 15 12.33 4.37 -3.42
N LEU A 16 13.06 3.42 -2.84
CA LEU A 16 14.46 3.17 -3.13
C LEU A 16 14.59 1.82 -3.83
N ASN A 17 15.24 1.79 -4.99
CA ASN A 17 15.47 0.52 -5.67
C ASN A 17 16.80 -0.13 -5.25
N SER A 18 17.03 -1.36 -5.71
CA SER A 18 18.24 -2.14 -5.43
C SER A 18 19.54 -1.49 -5.95
N ALA A 19 19.45 -0.57 -6.92
CA ALA A 19 20.57 0.21 -7.44
C ALA A 19 20.80 1.52 -6.67
N SER A 20 20.16 1.71 -5.52
CA SER A 20 20.21 2.94 -4.71
C SER A 20 19.71 4.20 -5.43
N GLN A 21 18.87 4.02 -6.45
CA GLN A 21 18.16 5.11 -7.09
C GLN A 21 16.89 5.43 -6.28
N LEU A 22 16.65 6.73 -6.08
CA LEU A 22 15.47 7.22 -5.36
C LEU A 22 14.39 7.63 -6.36
N CYS A 23 13.25 6.96 -6.31
CA CYS A 23 12.06 7.36 -7.07
C CYS A 23 11.16 8.20 -6.19
N ILE A 24 10.69 9.33 -6.67
CA ILE A 24 9.90 10.32 -5.94
C ILE A 24 8.62 10.62 -6.71
N ALA A 25 7.47 10.48 -6.04
CA ALA A 25 6.22 11.08 -6.46
C ALA A 25 6.22 12.54 -6.01
N ASP A 26 6.23 13.46 -6.97
CA ASP A 26 6.36 14.90 -6.72
C ASP A 26 5.02 15.62 -6.88
N SER A 27 4.72 16.55 -5.99
CA SER A 27 3.47 17.34 -5.97
C SER A 27 3.23 18.17 -7.24
N ASP A 28 4.27 18.40 -8.06
CA ASP A 28 4.13 19.02 -9.39
C ASP A 28 3.73 18.03 -10.50
N ASN A 29 3.05 16.95 -10.13
CA ASN A 29 2.53 15.93 -11.05
C ASN A 29 3.64 15.22 -11.85
N ARG A 30 4.73 14.86 -11.19
CA ARG A 30 5.89 14.23 -11.79
C ARG A 30 6.35 13.00 -11.01
N LEU A 31 6.94 12.04 -11.72
CA LEU A 31 7.84 11.05 -11.13
C LEU A 31 9.28 11.47 -11.42
N ILE A 32 10.08 11.61 -10.38
CA ILE A 32 11.49 11.97 -10.46
C ILE A 32 12.32 10.78 -10.01
N VAL A 33 13.27 10.36 -10.81
CA VAL A 33 14.26 9.33 -10.42
C VAL A 33 15.61 9.99 -10.27
N LEU A 34 16.18 9.86 -9.08
CA LEU A 34 17.56 10.29 -8.78
C LEU A 34 18.49 9.08 -8.86
N ASP A 35 19.69 9.28 -9.38
CA ASP A 35 20.75 8.28 -9.38
C ASP A 35 21.40 8.10 -7.98
N GLY A 36 22.37 7.21 -7.86
CA GLY A 36 23.10 6.97 -6.62
C GLY A 36 23.84 8.20 -6.09
N ASP A 37 24.22 9.13 -6.96
CA ASP A 37 24.87 10.40 -6.63
C ASP A 37 23.87 11.54 -6.36
N LYS A 38 22.57 11.22 -6.41
CA LYS A 38 21.44 12.14 -6.18
C LYS A 38 21.25 13.19 -7.29
N ASN A 39 21.75 12.93 -8.49
CA ASN A 39 21.42 13.75 -9.65
C ASN A 39 20.11 13.24 -10.27
N VAL A 40 19.37 14.14 -10.93
CA VAL A 40 18.15 13.77 -11.64
C VAL A 40 18.52 12.90 -12.85
N ALA A 41 18.20 11.62 -12.79
CA ALA A 41 18.40 10.67 -13.87
C ALA A 41 17.22 10.68 -14.86
N ARG A 42 16.01 10.90 -14.34
CA ARG A 42 14.80 10.91 -15.18
C ARG A 42 13.68 11.70 -14.51
N VAL A 43 12.89 12.38 -15.35
CA VAL A 43 11.60 12.99 -14.96
C VAL A 43 10.53 12.46 -15.90
N THR A 44 9.49 11.86 -15.35
CA THR A 44 8.29 11.44 -16.08
C THR A 44 7.15 12.38 -15.69
N VAL A 45 6.59 13.05 -16.67
CA VAL A 45 5.41 13.88 -16.57
C VAL A 45 4.17 13.11 -17.03
N ASN A 46 3.08 13.79 -17.31
CA ASN A 46 1.84 13.15 -17.76
C ASN A 46 2.09 12.09 -18.84
N PRO A 47 1.81 10.79 -18.55
CA PRO A 47 2.06 9.71 -19.52
C PRO A 47 1.13 9.87 -20.72
N ASN A 48 1.70 9.75 -21.93
CA ASN A 48 0.92 9.81 -23.16
C ASN A 48 0.53 8.40 -23.58
N SER A 49 -0.73 8.03 -23.40
CA SER A 49 -1.24 6.71 -23.75
C SER A 49 -2.70 6.76 -24.17
N GLU A 50 -3.07 5.98 -25.18
CA GLU A 50 -4.45 5.86 -25.66
C GLU A 50 -5.42 5.20 -24.65
N VAL A 51 -4.88 4.52 -23.63
CA VAL A 51 -5.68 3.86 -22.58
C VAL A 51 -6.04 4.82 -21.44
N LEU A 52 -5.44 6.01 -21.42
CA LEU A 52 -5.76 7.06 -20.47
C LEU A 52 -6.82 8.02 -21.03
N ASP A 53 -7.65 8.57 -20.15
CA ASP A 53 -8.60 9.61 -20.56
C ASP A 53 -7.83 10.83 -21.14
N ALA A 54 -8.35 11.43 -22.18
CA ALA A 54 -7.72 12.59 -22.82
C ALA A 54 -7.52 13.79 -21.87
N ASN A 55 -8.30 13.87 -20.80
CA ASN A 55 -8.20 14.91 -19.77
C ASN A 55 -7.54 14.40 -18.49
N PHE A 56 -6.92 13.20 -18.53
CA PHE A 56 -6.27 12.65 -17.35
C PHE A 56 -5.13 13.57 -16.90
N LEU A 57 -5.17 13.96 -15.64
CA LEU A 57 -4.08 14.66 -14.97
C LEU A 57 -3.32 13.69 -14.11
N PHE A 58 -2.07 13.45 -14.45
CA PHE A 58 -1.20 12.56 -13.70
C PHE A 58 -0.80 13.21 -12.36
N THR A 59 -1.31 12.68 -11.26
CA THR A 59 -0.99 13.14 -9.91
C THR A 59 -0.52 11.94 -9.10
N PRO A 60 0.80 11.65 -9.12
CA PRO A 60 1.37 10.52 -8.40
C PRO A 60 1.32 10.76 -6.89
N LEU A 61 0.94 9.73 -6.12
CA LEU A 61 0.81 9.79 -4.66
C LEU A 61 1.78 8.85 -3.95
N LYS A 62 1.87 7.62 -4.43
CA LYS A 62 2.71 6.57 -3.85
C LYS A 62 3.47 5.86 -4.95
N VAL A 63 4.68 5.43 -4.63
CA VAL A 63 5.54 4.71 -5.56
C VAL A 63 6.21 3.54 -4.87
N SER A 64 6.44 2.47 -5.62
CA SER A 64 7.36 1.40 -5.28
C SER A 64 8.14 0.98 -6.52
N VAL A 65 9.27 0.31 -6.34
CA VAL A 65 10.15 -0.07 -7.45
C VAL A 65 10.52 -1.54 -7.30
N ASP A 66 10.32 -2.32 -8.35
CA ASP A 66 10.71 -3.73 -8.34
C ASP A 66 12.22 -3.92 -8.58
N TYR A 67 12.68 -5.15 -8.44
CA TYR A 67 14.09 -5.52 -8.66
C TYR A 67 14.58 -5.27 -10.09
N ALA A 68 13.67 -5.19 -11.08
CA ALA A 68 13.99 -4.87 -12.46
C ALA A 68 14.09 -3.35 -12.71
N GLY A 69 13.73 -2.53 -11.73
CA GLY A 69 13.74 -1.07 -11.82
C GLY A 69 12.46 -0.48 -12.43
N ARG A 70 11.40 -1.27 -12.61
CA ARG A 70 10.08 -0.76 -13.01
C ARG A 70 9.43 -0.04 -11.85
N VAL A 71 8.80 1.09 -12.15
CA VAL A 71 8.13 1.91 -11.16
C VAL A 71 6.64 1.61 -11.16
N TYR A 72 6.11 1.28 -10.00
CA TYR A 72 4.70 1.10 -9.73
C TYR A 72 4.20 2.34 -9.01
N CYS A 73 3.16 2.99 -9.55
CA CYS A 73 2.68 4.28 -9.06
C CYS A 73 1.18 4.25 -8.81
N ILE A 74 0.79 4.63 -7.60
CA ILE A 74 -0.59 4.97 -7.28
C ILE A 74 -0.78 6.44 -7.60
N ALA A 75 -1.72 6.76 -8.50
CA ALA A 75 -2.07 8.12 -8.87
C ALA A 75 -3.48 8.48 -8.38
N GLN A 76 -3.69 9.76 -8.13
CA GLN A 76 -4.98 10.27 -7.67
C GLN A 76 -6.07 10.07 -8.75
N ASN A 77 -7.26 9.69 -8.31
CA ASN A 77 -8.42 9.41 -9.19
C ASN A 77 -8.15 8.33 -10.25
N MET A 78 -7.17 7.46 -10.01
CA MET A 78 -6.87 6.32 -10.86
C MET A 78 -7.56 5.07 -10.30
N PHE A 79 -8.57 4.58 -11.00
CA PHE A 79 -9.39 3.43 -10.57
C PHE A 79 -9.14 2.18 -11.41
N GLU A 80 -8.41 2.32 -12.50
CA GLU A 80 -8.05 1.24 -13.40
C GLU A 80 -7.02 0.29 -12.79
N GLY A 81 -6.23 0.78 -11.84
CA GLY A 81 -5.21 0.00 -11.15
C GLY A 81 -3.96 0.82 -10.81
N ILE A 82 -2.90 0.11 -10.49
CA ILE A 82 -1.58 0.69 -10.24
C ILE A 82 -0.91 0.95 -11.58
N MET A 83 -0.45 2.16 -11.83
CA MET A 83 0.26 2.53 -13.06
C MET A 83 1.66 1.94 -13.06
N VAL A 84 2.09 1.32 -14.17
CA VAL A 84 3.43 0.73 -14.30
C VAL A 84 4.23 1.48 -15.34
N PHE A 85 5.46 1.83 -14.98
CA PHE A 85 6.42 2.51 -15.84
C PHE A 85 7.68 1.67 -15.96
N GLU A 86 8.16 1.49 -17.18
CA GLU A 86 9.43 0.83 -17.44
C GLU A 86 10.63 1.68 -16.98
N THR A 87 11.80 1.07 -16.98
CA THR A 87 13.06 1.73 -16.57
C THR A 87 13.40 2.97 -17.37
N ASN A 88 12.91 3.08 -18.62
CA ASN A 88 13.06 4.27 -19.47
C ASN A 88 12.00 5.35 -19.19
N GLY A 89 10.99 5.07 -18.35
CA GLY A 89 9.90 5.97 -18.00
C GLY A 89 8.63 5.83 -18.83
N ASP A 90 8.61 4.90 -19.79
CA ASP A 90 7.41 4.65 -20.60
C ASP A 90 6.32 3.99 -19.75
N PHE A 91 5.12 4.51 -19.84
CA PHE A 91 3.94 3.91 -19.23
C PHE A 91 3.53 2.66 -20.05
N THR A 92 3.41 1.53 -19.38
CA THR A 92 3.12 0.23 -20.04
C THR A 92 1.71 -0.28 -19.76
N GLY A 93 1.02 0.25 -18.77
CA GLY A 93 -0.34 -0.16 -18.44
C GLY A 93 -0.64 -0.18 -16.96
N PHE A 94 -1.73 -0.86 -16.60
CA PHE A 94 -2.21 -0.97 -15.24
C PHE A 94 -1.94 -2.37 -14.68
N PHE A 95 -1.59 -2.41 -13.41
CA PHE A 95 -1.35 -3.62 -12.65
C PHE A 95 -2.37 -3.76 -11.54
N GLY A 96 -2.79 -5.00 -11.25
CA GLY A 96 -3.76 -5.26 -10.20
C GLY A 96 -5.13 -4.64 -10.48
N THR A 97 -5.48 -4.51 -11.76
CA THR A 97 -6.80 -4.05 -12.17
C THR A 97 -7.86 -4.79 -11.38
N ILE A 98 -8.70 -4.05 -10.69
CA ILE A 98 -9.94 -4.59 -10.14
C ILE A 98 -10.82 -4.86 -11.35
N SER A 99 -10.63 -6.02 -11.97
CA SER A 99 -11.48 -6.44 -13.08
C SER A 99 -12.86 -6.70 -12.53
N VAL A 100 -13.70 -5.67 -12.56
CA VAL A 100 -15.12 -5.88 -12.64
C VAL A 100 -15.30 -6.49 -14.03
N GLU A 101 -15.39 -7.81 -14.11
CA GLU A 101 -15.95 -8.43 -15.29
C GLU A 101 -17.39 -7.92 -15.45
N ILE A 102 -17.50 -6.77 -16.12
CA ILE A 102 -18.80 -6.33 -16.61
C ILE A 102 -19.14 -7.33 -17.70
N THR A 103 -19.84 -8.38 -17.32
CA THR A 103 -20.29 -9.41 -18.25
C THR A 103 -21.00 -8.74 -19.41
N ALA A 104 -20.94 -9.33 -20.60
CA ALA A 104 -21.65 -8.81 -21.78
C ALA A 104 -23.13 -8.59 -21.47
N TRP A 105 -23.67 -9.32 -20.50
CA TRP A 105 -25.02 -9.24 -19.97
C TRP A 105 -25.26 -7.93 -19.15
N GLU A 106 -24.33 -7.52 -18.31
CA GLU A 106 -24.44 -6.24 -17.59
C GLU A 106 -24.34 -5.04 -18.53
N LYS A 107 -23.47 -5.12 -19.57
CA LYS A 107 -23.41 -4.10 -20.63
C LYS A 107 -24.74 -3.99 -21.39
N PHE A 108 -25.41 -5.12 -21.63
CA PHE A 108 -26.69 -5.16 -22.27
C PHE A 108 -27.80 -4.53 -21.38
N TRP A 109 -27.87 -4.92 -20.11
CA TRP A 109 -28.82 -4.36 -19.15
C TRP A 109 -28.58 -2.89 -18.84
N ARG A 110 -27.34 -2.43 -18.76
CA ARG A 110 -27.02 -0.99 -18.65
C ARG A 110 -27.58 -0.15 -19.81
N LYS A 111 -27.65 -0.72 -21.00
CA LYS A 111 -28.25 -0.05 -22.17
C LYS A 111 -29.79 0.02 -22.11
N LEU A 112 -30.41 -0.93 -21.46
CA LEU A 112 -31.88 -1.05 -21.38
C LEU A 112 -32.49 -0.47 -20.10
N ALA A 113 -31.68 -0.29 -19.05
CA ALA A 113 -32.14 0.24 -17.76
C ALA A 113 -32.61 1.71 -17.87
N THR A 114 -33.80 1.97 -17.31
CA THR A 114 -34.34 3.34 -17.18
C THR A 114 -33.51 4.21 -16.22
N LYS A 115 -33.71 5.54 -16.28
CA LYS A 115 -33.01 6.47 -15.36
C LYS A 115 -33.25 6.16 -13.88
N GLU A 116 -34.43 5.67 -13.53
CA GLU A 116 -34.80 5.32 -12.15
C GLU A 116 -34.17 4.02 -11.67
N GLU A 117 -34.01 3.04 -12.56
CA GLU A 117 -33.31 1.80 -12.25
C GLU A 117 -31.80 1.98 -12.12
N ARG A 118 -31.23 2.94 -12.89
CA ARG A 118 -29.80 3.31 -12.73
C ARG A 118 -29.50 3.95 -11.37
N SER A 119 -30.43 4.68 -10.79
CA SER A 119 -30.25 5.31 -9.47
C SER A 119 -30.35 4.31 -8.30
N LYS A 120 -30.95 3.14 -8.53
CA LYS A 120 -31.09 2.06 -7.54
C LYS A 120 -29.99 1.00 -7.64
N GLN A 121 -29.23 0.96 -8.73
CA GLN A 121 -28.02 0.15 -8.81
C GLN A 121 -27.02 0.77 -7.85
N GLN A 122 -26.57 0.01 -6.84
CA GLN A 122 -25.43 0.38 -6.03
C GLN A 122 -24.31 0.79 -6.98
N LEU A 123 -23.97 2.07 -6.97
CA LEU A 123 -22.82 2.57 -7.68
C LEU A 123 -21.64 1.78 -7.12
N PHE A 124 -21.07 0.89 -7.93
CA PHE A 124 -19.78 0.30 -7.61
C PHE A 124 -18.80 1.47 -7.60
N ILE A 125 -18.44 1.90 -6.40
CA ILE A 125 -17.40 2.90 -6.22
C ILE A 125 -16.09 2.13 -6.33
N PRO A 126 -15.29 2.35 -7.38
CA PRO A 126 -13.99 1.72 -7.50
C PRO A 126 -13.17 2.09 -6.26
N THR A 127 -12.52 1.11 -5.67
CA THR A 127 -11.74 1.31 -4.47
C THR A 127 -10.36 1.85 -4.88
N GLU A 128 -9.99 3.02 -4.38
CA GLU A 128 -8.66 3.61 -4.62
C GLU A 128 -7.60 2.88 -3.79
N PHE A 129 -6.48 2.57 -4.40
CA PHE A 129 -5.29 2.13 -3.68
C PHE A 129 -4.72 3.30 -2.85
N THR A 130 -4.18 2.99 -1.67
CA THR A 130 -3.69 3.99 -0.70
C THR A 130 -2.22 3.83 -0.36
N GLY A 131 -1.69 2.62 -0.45
CA GLY A 131 -0.29 2.29 -0.19
C GLY A 131 0.17 1.13 -1.05
N ILE A 132 1.46 1.03 -1.26
CA ILE A 132 2.09 0.02 -2.11
C ILE A 132 3.47 -0.32 -1.60
N ASP A 133 3.77 -1.62 -1.60
CA ASP A 133 5.13 -2.13 -1.41
C ASP A 133 5.34 -3.40 -2.24
N ILE A 134 6.59 -3.79 -2.46
CA ILE A 134 6.95 -4.94 -3.30
C ILE A 134 7.95 -5.81 -2.55
N ASP A 135 7.66 -7.13 -2.48
CA ASP A 135 8.58 -8.08 -1.87
C ASP A 135 9.70 -8.51 -2.83
N ASP A 136 10.68 -9.25 -2.28
CA ASP A 136 11.85 -9.72 -3.01
C ASP A 136 11.51 -10.71 -4.13
N GLU A 137 10.32 -11.30 -4.13
CA GLU A 137 9.81 -12.21 -5.15
C GLU A 137 9.01 -11.48 -6.23
N GLY A 138 8.81 -10.17 -6.07
CA GLY A 138 8.05 -9.33 -7.01
C GLY A 138 6.55 -9.37 -6.83
N PHE A 139 6.05 -9.82 -5.67
CA PHE A 139 4.65 -9.66 -5.31
C PHE A 139 4.42 -8.24 -4.80
N VAL A 140 3.35 -7.64 -5.26
CA VAL A 140 2.95 -6.29 -4.87
C VAL A 140 1.92 -6.36 -3.76
N TYR A 141 2.22 -5.77 -2.63
CA TYR A 141 1.26 -5.51 -1.56
C TYR A 141 0.64 -4.14 -1.81
N ALA A 142 -0.69 -4.08 -1.86
CA ALA A 142 -1.40 -2.84 -2.09
C ALA A 142 -2.55 -2.69 -1.11
N SER A 143 -2.52 -1.62 -0.32
CA SER A 143 -3.65 -1.26 0.55
C SER A 143 -4.66 -0.41 -0.20
N ASN A 144 -5.91 -0.43 0.27
CA ASN A 144 -6.98 0.34 -0.33
C ASN A 144 -7.98 0.85 0.72
N LYS A 145 -8.78 1.85 0.35
CA LYS A 145 -9.89 2.35 1.16
C LYS A 145 -11.11 1.44 1.01
N ASP A 146 -11.10 0.34 1.74
CA ASP A 146 -12.30 -0.50 1.83
C ASP A 146 -13.19 -0.06 2.99
N THR A 147 -14.21 0.72 2.69
CA THR A 147 -15.19 1.19 3.69
C THR A 147 -16.08 0.07 4.21
N ALA A 148 -16.18 -1.05 3.53
CA ALA A 148 -16.88 -2.24 3.98
C ALA A 148 -16.02 -3.06 4.96
N GLY A 149 -14.70 -2.83 4.98
CA GLY A 149 -13.77 -3.51 5.87
C GLY A 149 -13.57 -4.99 5.53
N THR A 150 -13.84 -5.39 4.31
CA THR A 150 -13.77 -6.79 3.90
C THR A 150 -12.41 -7.18 3.35
N GLN A 151 -11.77 -6.27 2.62
CA GLN A 151 -10.47 -6.51 2.00
C GLN A 151 -9.69 -5.19 1.81
N ALA A 152 -9.06 -4.72 2.86
CA ALA A 152 -8.28 -3.49 2.84
C ALA A 152 -6.85 -3.64 2.27
N VAL A 153 -6.42 -4.85 1.95
CA VAL A 153 -5.11 -5.14 1.36
C VAL A 153 -5.21 -6.27 0.33
N ARG A 154 -4.36 -6.20 -0.69
CA ARG A 154 -4.16 -7.23 -1.72
C ARG A 154 -2.70 -7.63 -1.78
N ARG A 155 -2.43 -8.88 -2.11
CA ARG A 155 -1.12 -9.37 -2.51
C ARG A 155 -1.21 -9.84 -3.96
N LEU A 156 -0.66 -9.07 -4.86
CA LEU A 156 -0.76 -9.30 -6.29
C LEU A 156 0.48 -10.05 -6.78
N ASN A 157 0.29 -11.17 -7.45
CA ASN A 157 1.39 -11.89 -8.08
C ASN A 157 1.93 -11.11 -9.30
N PRO A 158 3.07 -11.51 -9.93
CA PRO A 158 3.61 -10.81 -11.09
C PRO A 158 2.67 -10.71 -12.31
N LYS A 159 1.56 -11.45 -12.32
CA LYS A 159 0.50 -11.31 -13.33
C LYS A 159 -0.59 -10.33 -12.96
N GLY A 160 -0.54 -9.75 -11.74
CA GLY A 160 -1.56 -8.85 -11.22
C GLY A 160 -2.78 -9.54 -10.60
N GLU A 161 -2.72 -10.87 -10.38
CA GLU A 161 -3.79 -11.63 -9.73
C GLU A 161 -3.64 -11.55 -8.20
N ASP A 162 -4.74 -11.33 -7.50
CA ASP A 162 -4.76 -11.28 -6.04
C ASP A 162 -4.64 -12.69 -5.45
N VAL A 163 -3.56 -12.94 -4.74
CA VAL A 163 -3.23 -14.21 -4.10
C VAL A 163 -3.16 -14.10 -2.57
N ILE A 164 -3.69 -13.01 -2.01
CA ILE A 164 -3.66 -12.82 -0.57
C ILE A 164 -4.44 -13.91 0.16
N ARG A 165 -3.89 -14.37 1.28
CA ARG A 165 -4.56 -15.32 2.17
C ARG A 165 -5.23 -14.56 3.30
N MET A 166 -6.45 -14.94 3.64
CA MET A 166 -7.31 -14.20 4.56
C MET A 166 -7.26 -14.68 6.03
N GLY A 167 -6.44 -15.67 6.32
CA GLY A 167 -6.33 -16.23 7.66
C GLY A 167 -7.62 -16.84 8.19
N GLN A 168 -7.67 -17.03 9.49
CA GLN A 168 -8.85 -17.61 10.16
C GLN A 168 -10.02 -16.63 10.26
N THR A 169 -9.74 -15.34 10.40
CA THR A 169 -10.77 -14.29 10.56
C THR A 169 -11.44 -13.91 9.25
N LYS A 170 -10.90 -14.30 8.11
CA LYS A 170 -11.35 -13.94 6.77
C LYS A 170 -11.50 -12.43 6.59
N ASN A 171 -10.71 -11.66 7.30
CA ASN A 171 -10.70 -10.20 7.27
C ASN A 171 -9.29 -9.68 7.49
N LEU A 172 -8.80 -8.91 6.54
CA LEU A 172 -7.53 -8.21 6.61
C LEU A 172 -7.79 -6.71 6.53
N GLY A 173 -7.55 -5.99 7.59
CA GLY A 173 -7.73 -4.55 7.60
C GLY A 173 -8.19 -3.97 8.94
N GLY A 174 -7.93 -4.69 10.02
CA GLY A 174 -8.15 -4.20 11.38
C GLY A 174 -9.61 -4.30 11.83
N ASP A 175 -10.11 -3.27 12.50
CA ASP A 175 -11.44 -3.30 13.11
C ASP A 175 -12.52 -3.07 12.05
N MET A 176 -13.53 -3.93 12.08
CA MET A 176 -14.74 -3.80 11.27
C MET A 176 -15.92 -3.19 12.03
N GLN A 177 -15.75 -2.78 13.27
CA GLN A 177 -16.84 -2.29 14.08
C GLN A 177 -17.40 -0.98 13.52
N ILE A 178 -18.64 -1.02 13.08
CA ILE A 178 -19.35 0.09 12.47
C ILE A 178 -20.21 0.86 13.51
N SER A 179 -20.51 0.24 14.65
CA SER A 179 -21.38 0.83 15.68
C SER A 179 -20.61 1.60 16.75
N GLY A 180 -21.11 2.78 17.09
CA GLY A 180 -20.59 3.63 18.17
C GLY A 180 -20.70 5.10 17.84
N THR A 181 -20.57 5.95 18.85
CA THR A 181 -20.64 7.43 18.74
C THR A 181 -19.28 8.10 18.97
N SER A 182 -18.23 7.34 19.26
CA SER A 182 -16.89 7.88 19.49
C SER A 182 -16.17 8.18 18.16
N GLN A 183 -15.12 8.98 18.23
CA GLN A 183 -14.22 9.23 17.09
C GLN A 183 -13.60 7.94 16.49
N TYR A 184 -13.61 6.85 17.24
CA TYR A 184 -13.14 5.54 16.82
C TYR A 184 -14.25 4.65 16.21
N ALA A 185 -15.48 5.13 16.09
CA ALA A 185 -16.55 4.38 15.47
C ALA A 185 -16.28 4.12 13.99
N GLY A 186 -16.73 2.96 13.50
CA GLY A 186 -16.54 2.51 12.13
C GLY A 186 -15.28 1.69 11.90
N ALA A 187 -15.13 1.20 10.68
CA ALA A 187 -14.00 0.39 10.24
C ALA A 187 -12.65 1.13 10.36
N SER A 188 -11.57 0.39 10.41
CA SER A 188 -10.21 0.92 10.24
C SER A 188 -10.08 1.63 8.90
N THR A 189 -9.20 2.61 8.84
CA THR A 189 -8.86 3.31 7.59
C THR A 189 -7.41 3.00 7.27
N ILE A 190 -7.22 2.01 6.39
CA ILE A 190 -5.88 1.61 5.97
C ILE A 190 -5.37 2.58 4.93
N VAL A 191 -4.20 3.18 5.19
CA VAL A 191 -3.60 4.21 4.35
C VAL A 191 -2.27 3.81 3.76
N ASP A 192 -1.62 2.79 4.33
CA ASP A 192 -0.35 2.30 3.82
C ASP A 192 -0.12 0.83 4.18
N VAL A 193 0.81 0.20 3.47
CA VAL A 193 1.23 -1.19 3.66
C VAL A 193 2.74 -1.28 3.45
N VAL A 194 3.40 -2.11 4.24
CA VAL A 194 4.82 -2.43 4.07
C VAL A 194 5.03 -3.93 4.23
N TYR A 195 5.79 -4.50 3.32
CA TYR A 195 6.36 -5.84 3.45
C TYR A 195 7.61 -5.76 4.34
N ARG A 196 7.79 -6.74 5.21
CA ARG A 196 8.96 -6.79 6.10
C ARG A 196 9.96 -7.83 5.61
N GLU A 197 9.64 -9.08 5.87
CA GLU A 197 10.43 -10.25 5.47
C GLU A 197 9.62 -11.53 5.70
N LYS A 198 10.00 -12.62 5.06
CA LYS A 198 9.42 -13.95 5.32
C LYS A 198 7.89 -13.98 5.30
N GLY A 199 7.30 -13.23 4.38
CA GLY A 199 5.85 -13.13 4.24
C GLY A 199 5.14 -12.31 5.33
N ILE A 200 5.88 -11.67 6.24
CA ILE A 200 5.31 -10.75 7.23
C ILE A 200 5.09 -9.38 6.58
N TYR A 201 3.90 -8.82 6.77
CA TYR A 201 3.56 -7.49 6.29
C TYR A 201 2.76 -6.71 7.34
N SER A 202 2.80 -5.39 7.25
CA SER A 202 2.13 -4.51 8.21
C SER A 202 1.27 -3.48 7.49
N LEU A 203 0.12 -3.16 8.08
CA LEU A 203 -0.85 -2.18 7.60
C LEU A 203 -0.93 -1.00 8.56
N LEU A 204 -1.02 0.22 8.04
CA LEU A 204 -1.23 1.42 8.82
C LEU A 204 -2.70 1.81 8.87
N ASP A 205 -3.31 1.72 10.06
CA ASP A 205 -4.65 2.23 10.34
C ASP A 205 -4.55 3.68 10.83
N SER A 206 -4.78 4.63 9.94
CA SER A 206 -4.72 6.07 10.27
C SER A 206 -5.83 6.51 11.22
N LYS A 207 -6.98 5.83 11.22
CA LYS A 207 -8.11 6.18 12.05
C LYS A 207 -7.84 5.95 13.54
N ARG A 208 -7.03 4.94 13.87
CA ARG A 208 -6.69 4.59 15.26
C ARG A 208 -5.21 4.76 15.58
N GLY A 209 -4.41 5.17 14.59
CA GLY A 209 -2.96 5.34 14.74
C GLY A 209 -2.23 4.04 15.02
N ARG A 210 -2.74 2.92 14.50
CA ARG A 210 -2.19 1.59 14.80
C ARG A 210 -1.51 0.98 13.61
N ILE A 211 -0.50 0.18 13.88
CA ILE A 211 0.17 -0.67 12.91
C ILE A 211 -0.25 -2.11 13.22
N ILE A 212 -0.80 -2.80 12.22
CA ILE A 212 -1.41 -4.12 12.32
C ILE A 212 -0.56 -5.07 11.48
N THR A 213 0.05 -6.08 12.11
CA THR A 213 1.00 -6.99 11.46
C THR A 213 0.40 -8.36 11.28
N TYR A 214 0.55 -8.91 10.08
CA TYR A 214 0.07 -10.22 9.66
C TYR A 214 1.20 -11.09 9.11
N ASP A 215 0.99 -12.41 9.14
CA ASP A 215 1.81 -13.37 8.42
C ASP A 215 1.32 -13.59 6.97
N HIS A 216 2.07 -14.39 6.19
CA HIS A 216 1.74 -14.70 4.80
C HIS A 216 0.43 -15.49 4.61
N GLU A 217 -0.09 -16.10 5.67
CA GLU A 217 -1.39 -16.80 5.66
C GLU A 217 -2.55 -15.87 6.04
N GLY A 218 -2.25 -14.61 6.42
CA GLY A 218 -3.24 -13.62 6.85
C GLY A 218 -3.66 -13.75 8.31
N ASN A 219 -2.86 -14.43 9.14
CA ASN A 219 -3.11 -14.47 10.57
C ASN A 219 -2.55 -13.21 11.22
N LEU A 220 -3.34 -12.60 12.12
CA LEU A 220 -2.92 -11.45 12.91
C LEU A 220 -1.83 -11.88 13.91
N LEU A 221 -0.68 -11.24 13.84
CA LEU A 221 0.44 -11.48 14.75
C LEU A 221 0.38 -10.53 15.95
N TYR A 222 0.35 -9.24 15.71
CA TYR A 222 0.28 -8.22 16.76
C TYR A 222 -0.17 -6.87 16.22
N ILE A 223 -0.56 -5.98 17.15
CA ILE A 223 -0.95 -4.60 16.87
C ILE A 223 -0.21 -3.70 17.86
N PHE A 224 0.30 -2.58 17.39
CA PHE A 224 0.96 -1.58 18.21
C PHE A 224 0.70 -0.15 17.70
N GLY A 225 1.14 0.86 18.46
CA GLY A 225 0.82 2.26 18.19
C GLY A 225 -0.54 2.69 18.76
N GLY A 226 -0.94 3.91 18.49
CA GLY A 226 -2.20 4.51 18.89
C GLY A 226 -2.27 5.97 18.49
N LEU A 227 -3.45 6.60 18.61
CA LEU A 227 -3.58 8.05 18.44
C LEU A 227 -3.19 8.78 19.72
N GLY A 228 -2.40 9.83 19.58
CA GLY A 228 -1.99 10.68 20.70
C GLY A 228 -0.67 11.40 20.46
N THR A 229 -0.21 12.11 21.51
CA THR A 229 1.05 12.89 21.50
C THR A 229 2.11 12.25 22.40
N GLN A 230 1.84 11.09 22.98
CA GLN A 230 2.75 10.39 23.87
C GLN A 230 3.73 9.52 23.07
N ALA A 231 4.82 9.10 23.70
CA ALA A 231 5.73 8.13 23.09
C ALA A 231 4.99 6.85 22.66
N GLY A 232 5.22 6.39 21.44
CA GLY A 232 4.53 5.24 20.86
C GLY A 232 3.15 5.55 20.29
N THR A 233 2.75 6.82 20.20
CA THR A 233 1.51 7.25 19.56
C THR A 233 1.78 8.26 18.44
N MET A 234 0.78 8.49 17.58
CA MET A 234 0.83 9.39 16.43
C MET A 234 -0.44 10.22 16.37
N GLU A 235 -0.39 11.43 15.85
CA GLU A 235 -1.60 12.26 15.69
C GLU A 235 -2.26 12.11 14.33
N ALA A 236 -1.48 12.03 13.24
CA ALA A 236 -1.96 11.86 11.88
C ALA A 236 -0.97 11.00 11.07
N PRO A 237 -0.91 9.70 11.32
CA PRO A 237 -0.02 8.80 10.58
C PRO A 237 -0.48 8.64 9.14
N VAL A 238 0.47 8.74 8.19
CA VAL A 238 0.20 8.76 6.74
C VAL A 238 1.04 7.77 5.93
N ALA A 239 2.16 7.29 6.48
CA ALA A 239 3.01 6.32 5.81
C ALA A 239 3.77 5.46 6.82
N ILE A 240 4.09 4.22 6.44
CA ILE A 240 4.99 3.32 7.18
C ILE A 240 6.06 2.76 6.26
N GLU A 241 7.22 2.45 6.85
CA GLU A 241 8.34 1.81 6.16
C GLU A 241 9.15 0.97 7.12
N CYS A 242 9.86 -0.04 6.63
CA CYS A 242 10.79 -0.85 7.39
C CYS A 242 12.24 -0.41 7.17
N ALA A 243 13.01 -0.33 8.23
CA ALA A 243 14.45 -0.06 8.18
C ALA A 243 15.19 -1.07 9.09
N GLY A 244 15.53 -2.21 8.52
CA GLY A 244 16.04 -3.36 9.27
C GLY A 244 15.00 -3.89 10.27
N ASP A 245 15.37 -3.94 11.56
CA ASP A 245 14.50 -4.37 12.66
C ASP A 245 13.49 -3.30 13.14
N LYS A 246 13.49 -2.13 12.52
CA LYS A 246 12.68 -0.99 12.95
C LYS A 246 11.54 -0.73 11.97
N MET A 247 10.39 -0.36 12.55
CA MET A 247 9.27 0.21 11.82
C MET A 247 9.29 1.72 11.96
N LEU A 248 9.24 2.42 10.84
CA LEU A 248 9.15 3.87 10.74
C LEU A 248 7.72 4.26 10.41
N ALA A 249 7.17 5.25 11.08
CA ALA A 249 5.84 5.78 10.77
C ALA A 249 5.90 7.31 10.68
N LEU A 250 5.45 7.85 9.56
CA LEU A 250 5.41 9.29 9.33
C LEU A 250 4.12 9.87 9.92
N ASP A 251 4.28 10.81 10.84
CA ASP A 251 3.19 11.63 11.38
C ASP A 251 3.20 12.99 10.70
N SER A 252 2.23 13.22 9.82
CA SER A 252 2.14 14.45 9.02
C SER A 252 1.76 15.66 9.86
N LYS A 253 1.03 15.49 10.96
CA LYS A 253 0.62 16.61 11.83
C LYS A 253 1.75 17.08 12.71
N GLN A 254 2.53 16.17 13.27
CA GLN A 254 3.68 16.50 14.10
C GLN A 254 4.94 16.79 13.26
N GLY A 255 4.98 16.38 11.99
CA GLY A 255 6.14 16.50 11.11
C GLY A 255 7.33 15.68 11.60
N VAL A 256 7.08 14.49 12.16
CA VAL A 256 8.09 13.59 12.72
C VAL A 256 7.96 12.18 12.17
N ILE A 257 9.04 11.43 12.25
CA ILE A 257 9.05 9.99 12.02
C ILE A 257 9.10 9.30 13.39
N ALA A 258 8.02 8.62 13.75
CA ALA A 258 8.00 7.74 14.92
C ALA A 258 8.75 6.45 14.58
N VAL A 259 9.66 6.04 15.45
CA VAL A 259 10.48 4.84 15.28
C VAL A 259 10.07 3.81 16.32
N PHE A 260 9.62 2.65 15.86
CA PHE A 260 9.27 1.52 16.71
C PHE A 260 10.34 0.43 16.56
N GLY A 261 10.88 -0.02 17.67
CA GLY A 261 11.78 -1.17 17.74
C GLY A 261 11.02 -2.42 18.15
N GLU A 262 11.51 -3.59 17.75
CA GLU A 262 10.95 -4.85 18.20
C GLU A 262 11.16 -5.05 19.70
N THR A 263 10.11 -5.52 20.38
CA THR A 263 10.24 -6.08 21.72
C THR A 263 10.78 -7.51 21.62
N GLU A 264 11.29 -8.06 22.73
CA GLU A 264 11.73 -9.47 22.76
C GLU A 264 10.60 -10.43 22.32
N TYR A 265 9.38 -10.16 22.78
CA TYR A 265 8.19 -10.92 22.38
C TYR A 265 7.90 -10.81 20.89
N GLY A 266 7.94 -9.60 20.31
CA GLY A 266 7.74 -9.39 18.87
C GLY A 266 8.80 -10.11 18.04
N ARG A 267 10.06 -10.04 18.47
CA ARG A 267 11.18 -10.73 17.81
C ARG A 267 10.98 -12.25 17.78
N LEU A 268 10.57 -12.86 18.89
CA LEU A 268 10.30 -14.31 18.96
C LEU A 268 9.15 -14.72 18.04
N ILE A 269 8.08 -13.93 17.96
CA ILE A 269 6.97 -14.16 17.02
C ILE A 269 7.49 -14.13 15.59
N ASN A 270 8.21 -13.08 15.20
CA ASN A 270 8.71 -12.92 13.85
C ASN A 270 9.68 -14.05 13.47
N GLU A 271 10.56 -14.46 14.39
CA GLU A 271 11.48 -15.58 14.20
C GLU A 271 10.73 -16.90 13.99
N ALA A 272 9.73 -17.20 14.83
CA ALA A 272 8.93 -18.41 14.71
C ALA A 272 8.13 -18.45 13.39
N VAL A 273 7.54 -17.32 13.00
CA VAL A 273 6.82 -17.18 11.72
C VAL A 273 7.78 -17.32 10.55
N GLY A 274 8.97 -16.73 10.62
CA GLY A 274 10.00 -16.83 9.59
C GLY A 274 10.49 -18.26 9.40
N LEU A 275 10.75 -18.99 10.49
CA LEU A 275 11.13 -20.41 10.44
C LEU A 275 10.05 -21.27 9.78
N ARG A 276 8.78 -21.01 10.12
CA ARG A 276 7.66 -21.70 9.49
C ARG A 276 7.55 -21.36 7.99
N TYR A 277 7.77 -20.12 7.62
CA TYR A 277 7.78 -19.69 6.22
C TYR A 277 8.87 -20.42 5.41
N ASP A 278 10.05 -20.61 5.99
CA ASP A 278 11.16 -21.33 5.41
C ASP A 278 10.96 -22.87 5.44
N GLY A 279 9.89 -23.38 6.07
CA GLY A 279 9.57 -24.79 6.18
C GLY A 279 10.20 -25.50 7.36
N ASP A 280 10.85 -24.83 8.30
CA ASP A 280 11.41 -25.39 9.52
C ASP A 280 10.37 -25.42 10.66
N GLU A 281 9.37 -26.26 10.49
CA GLU A 281 8.29 -26.44 11.49
C GLU A 281 8.82 -26.87 12.86
N THR A 282 9.91 -27.65 12.91
CA THR A 282 10.45 -28.18 14.17
C THR A 282 11.01 -27.07 15.05
N GLN A 283 11.80 -26.16 14.48
CA GLN A 283 12.35 -25.02 15.19
C GLN A 283 11.26 -23.99 15.51
N ALA A 284 10.33 -23.74 14.57
CA ALA A 284 9.20 -22.87 14.80
C ALA A 284 8.38 -23.27 16.02
N VAL A 285 8.02 -24.55 16.14
CA VAL A 285 7.27 -25.10 17.29
C VAL A 285 8.03 -24.93 18.60
N ALA A 286 9.35 -25.09 18.59
CA ALA A 286 10.18 -24.91 19.80
C ALA A 286 10.17 -23.47 20.33
N LEU A 287 9.99 -22.47 19.45
CA LEU A 287 9.88 -21.06 19.87
C LEU A 287 8.48 -20.70 20.39
N TRP A 288 7.44 -21.49 20.03
CA TRP A 288 6.09 -21.27 20.51
C TRP A 288 5.82 -21.87 21.90
N GLN A 289 6.69 -22.75 22.40
CA GLN A 289 6.61 -23.42 23.71
C GLN A 289 7.36 -22.67 24.79
#